data_290574cb76983468b0debc8c5ce3689a
#
_entry.id   290574cb76983468b0debc8c5ce3689a
#
_cell.length_a   1.000
_cell.length_b   1.000
_cell.length_c   1.000
_cell.angle_alpha   90.00
_cell.angle_beta   90.00
_cell.angle_gamma   90.00
#
_symmetry.space_group_name_H-M   'P 1'
#
loop_
_entity.id
_entity.type
_entity.pdbx_description
1 polymer ?
#
loop_
_entity_poly.entity_id
_entity_poly.type
_entity_poly.pdbx_seq_one_letter_code
_entity_poly.pdbx_strand_id
1 'polypeptide(L)'
;MTTHPLLQALLPLVDDLSRELVEAERYRRLLSALRALIPCDATALLRLEGEQLVPLAVDGLSPDTLGRRFAVAEHPRFAALLAERRPTRFAADSQLPDPYDGLVEEHVGHLEVHDCLGCPLYIDERPWGLLTLDSLRPGSFAQ
;
A
#
# COMPACT_ATOMS: atom_id res chain seq x y z
N MET A 1 45.06 -10.72 4.30
CA MET A 1 43.98 -11.67 4.42
C MET A 1 43.09 -11.61 3.17
N THR A 2 42.91 -12.72 2.50
CA THR A 2 42.15 -12.76 1.26
C THR A 2 40.68 -13.03 1.57
N THR A 3 39.79 -12.13 1.16
CA THR A 3 38.36 -12.31 1.32
C THR A 3 37.86 -13.31 0.26
N HIS A 4 37.04 -14.24 0.67
CA HIS A 4 36.47 -15.23 -0.23
C HIS A 4 35.64 -14.53 -1.31
N PRO A 5 35.77 -14.89 -2.60
CA PRO A 5 35.04 -14.24 -3.68
C PRO A 5 33.53 -14.24 -3.53
N LEU A 6 32.95 -15.32 -2.98
CA LEU A 6 31.50 -15.37 -2.70
C LEU A 6 31.08 -14.35 -1.67
N LEU A 7 31.89 -14.18 -0.63
CA LEU A 7 31.60 -13.18 0.40
C LEU A 7 31.66 -11.77 -0.17
N GLN A 8 32.66 -11.50 -1.02
CA GLN A 8 32.74 -10.19 -1.69
C GLN A 8 31.54 -9.93 -2.58
N ALA A 9 31.02 -10.94 -3.27
CA ALA A 9 29.83 -10.80 -4.10
C ALA A 9 28.57 -10.59 -3.27
N LEU A 10 28.50 -11.18 -2.07
CA LEU A 10 27.32 -11.07 -1.21
C LEU A 10 27.21 -9.73 -0.48
N LEU A 11 28.36 -9.10 -0.14
CA LEU A 11 28.34 -7.87 0.67
C LEU A 11 27.48 -6.75 0.07
N PRO A 12 27.57 -6.42 -1.22
CA PRO A 12 26.70 -5.39 -1.78
C PRO A 12 25.24 -5.76 -1.75
N LEU A 13 24.91 -7.05 -1.94
CA LEU A 13 23.53 -7.53 -1.91
C LEU A 13 22.94 -7.43 -0.51
N VAL A 14 23.72 -7.82 0.51
CA VAL A 14 23.32 -7.70 1.92
C VAL A 14 23.11 -6.24 2.29
N ASP A 15 23.99 -5.36 1.82
CA ASP A 15 23.91 -3.92 2.08
C ASP A 15 22.65 -3.32 1.46
N ASP A 16 22.35 -3.67 0.21
CA ASP A 16 21.13 -3.22 -0.48
C ASP A 16 19.87 -3.72 0.22
N LEU A 17 19.85 -5.00 0.60
CA LEU A 17 18.72 -5.59 1.32
C LEU A 17 18.50 -4.90 2.66
N SER A 18 19.58 -4.62 3.39
CA SER A 18 19.49 -3.93 4.68
C SER A 18 18.87 -2.54 4.54
N ARG A 19 19.21 -1.81 3.48
CA ARG A 19 18.61 -0.50 3.21
C ARG A 19 17.14 -0.61 2.91
N GLU A 20 16.73 -1.60 2.12
CA GLU A 20 15.32 -1.84 1.80
C GLU A 20 14.52 -2.17 3.06
N LEU A 21 15.06 -2.98 3.95
CA LEU A 21 14.40 -3.33 5.21
C LEU A 21 14.23 -2.10 6.11
N VAL A 22 15.23 -1.23 6.17
CA VAL A 22 15.14 0.01 6.95
C VAL A 22 14.07 0.94 6.38
N GLU A 23 13.99 1.06 5.06
CA GLU A 23 12.97 1.87 4.40
C GLU A 23 11.57 1.31 4.64
N ALA A 24 11.40 0.01 4.53
CA ALA A 24 10.11 -0.65 4.76
C ALA A 24 9.62 -0.39 6.19
N GLU A 25 10.51 -0.51 7.18
CA GLU A 25 10.16 -0.23 8.58
C GLU A 25 9.80 1.24 8.79
N ARG A 26 10.50 2.16 8.12
CA ARG A 26 10.18 3.57 8.18
C ARG A 26 8.80 3.85 7.61
N TYR A 27 8.48 3.26 6.46
CA TYR A 27 7.17 3.41 5.85
C TYR A 27 6.06 2.84 6.76
N ARG A 28 6.30 1.70 7.36
CA ARG A 28 5.33 1.10 8.29
C ARG A 28 5.05 2.02 9.48
N ARG A 29 6.09 2.64 10.03
CA ARG A 29 5.94 3.60 11.14
C ARG A 29 5.15 4.83 10.72
N LEU A 30 5.39 5.32 9.51
CA LEU A 30 4.63 6.44 8.96
C LEU A 30 3.16 6.08 8.80
N LEU A 31 2.86 4.88 8.31
CA LEU A 31 1.49 4.40 8.17
C LEU A 31 0.79 4.27 9.52
N SER A 32 1.50 3.76 10.52
CA SER A 32 0.97 3.63 11.88
C SER A 32 0.64 4.99 12.48
N ALA A 33 1.53 5.97 12.30
CA ALA A 33 1.28 7.35 12.74
C ALA A 33 0.09 7.97 12.01
N LEU A 34 -0.05 7.70 10.73
CA LEU A 34 -1.17 8.18 9.94
C LEU A 34 -2.50 7.65 10.46
N ARG A 35 -2.55 6.36 10.82
CA ARG A 35 -3.75 5.75 11.42
C ARG A 35 -4.13 6.39 12.75
N ALA A 36 -3.16 6.86 13.50
CA ALA A 36 -3.42 7.58 14.75
C ALA A 36 -4.04 8.96 14.50
N LEU A 37 -3.68 9.60 13.39
CA LEU A 37 -4.22 10.91 13.02
C LEU A 37 -5.56 10.81 12.30
N ILE A 38 -5.71 9.83 11.42
CA ILE A 38 -6.92 9.59 10.66
C ILE A 38 -7.37 8.18 10.98
N PRO A 39 -8.26 7.99 11.96
CA PRO A 39 -8.67 6.66 12.38
C PRO A 39 -9.24 5.84 11.22
N CYS A 40 -8.63 4.69 10.99
CA CYS A 40 -9.03 3.75 9.95
C CYS A 40 -8.53 2.36 10.33
N ASP A 41 -9.00 1.34 9.61
CA ASP A 41 -8.68 -0.04 9.93
C ASP A 41 -7.43 -0.54 9.22
N ALA A 42 -7.08 0.04 8.09
CA ALA A 42 -5.91 -0.36 7.33
C ALA A 42 -5.35 0.78 6.50
N THR A 43 -4.03 0.77 6.32
CA THR A 43 -3.33 1.68 5.42
C THR A 43 -2.31 0.89 4.61
N ALA A 44 -2.00 1.37 3.42
CA ALA A 44 -0.99 0.77 2.57
C ALA A 44 -0.28 1.84 1.75
N LEU A 45 1.00 1.61 1.52
CA LEU A 45 1.81 2.40 0.61
C LEU A 45 2.24 1.48 -0.53
N LEU A 46 1.89 1.83 -1.76
CA LEU A 46 2.18 1.03 -2.93
C LEU A 46 2.96 1.87 -3.94
N ARG A 47 4.01 1.27 -4.50
CA ARG A 47 4.79 1.91 -5.55
C ARG A 47 4.33 1.44 -6.92
N LEU A 48 4.23 2.36 -7.86
CA LEU A 48 3.89 2.04 -9.23
C LEU A 48 5.14 1.58 -9.97
N GLU A 49 5.13 0.34 -10.44
CA GLU A 49 6.20 -0.24 -11.25
C GLU A 49 5.61 -0.70 -12.58
N GLY A 50 5.79 0.10 -13.63
CA GLY A 50 5.14 -0.16 -14.91
C GLY A 50 3.63 -0.09 -14.77
N GLU A 51 2.95 -1.19 -15.02
CA GLU A 51 1.49 -1.29 -14.94
C GLU A 51 1.01 -2.01 -13.67
N GLN A 52 1.89 -2.20 -12.70
CA GLN A 52 1.59 -2.87 -11.45
C GLN A 52 1.86 -1.97 -10.26
N LEU A 53 1.05 -2.13 -9.24
CA LEU A 53 1.29 -1.54 -7.93
C LEU A 53 1.89 -2.58 -7.00
N VAL A 54 3.00 -2.22 -6.39
CA VAL A 54 3.79 -3.10 -5.51
C VAL A 54 3.69 -2.57 -4.10
N PRO A 55 3.08 -3.33 -3.17
CA PRO A 55 3.03 -2.90 -1.76
C PRO A 55 4.42 -2.80 -1.17
N LEU A 56 4.74 -1.64 -0.60
CA LEU A 56 5.99 -1.39 0.11
C LEU A 56 5.83 -1.53 1.61
N ALA A 57 4.68 -1.15 2.13
CA ALA A 57 4.37 -1.25 3.55
C ALA A 57 2.86 -1.30 3.72
N VAL A 58 2.43 -2.01 4.76
CA VAL A 58 1.01 -2.10 5.13
C VAL A 58 0.91 -2.01 6.65
N ASP A 59 -0.22 -1.50 7.13
CA ASP A 59 -0.58 -1.52 8.54
C ASP A 59 -2.08 -1.81 8.63
N GLY A 60 -2.46 -2.88 9.31
CA GLY A 60 -3.84 -3.32 9.39
C GLY A 60 -4.27 -4.27 8.27
N LEU A 61 -3.46 -4.48 7.25
CA LEU A 61 -3.67 -5.51 6.23
C LEU A 61 -2.81 -6.74 6.57
N SER A 62 -3.26 -7.90 6.10
CA SER A 62 -2.49 -9.14 6.26
C SER A 62 -1.08 -8.97 5.68
N PRO A 63 -0.04 -9.53 6.34
CA PRO A 63 1.32 -9.52 5.79
C PRO A 63 1.42 -10.14 4.40
N ASP A 64 0.51 -11.02 4.03
CA ASP A 64 0.44 -11.62 2.69
C ASP A 64 0.29 -10.55 1.59
N THR A 65 -0.26 -9.39 1.94
CA THR A 65 -0.41 -8.28 1.01
C THR A 65 0.93 -7.83 0.43
N LEU A 66 1.99 -7.88 1.24
CA LEU A 66 3.33 -7.47 0.79
C LEU A 66 3.89 -8.35 -0.32
N GLY A 67 3.43 -9.58 -0.42
CA GLY A 67 3.84 -10.49 -1.49
C GLY A 67 3.02 -10.36 -2.77
N ARG A 68 1.98 -9.53 -2.76
CA ARG A 68 1.11 -9.39 -3.92
C ARG A 68 1.62 -8.36 -4.90
N ARG A 69 1.13 -8.48 -6.13
CA ARG A 69 1.33 -7.50 -7.19
C ARG A 69 -0.05 -7.21 -7.77
N PHE A 70 -0.43 -5.94 -7.80
CA PHE A 70 -1.75 -5.55 -8.27
C PHE A 70 -1.62 -4.94 -9.66
N ALA A 71 -2.08 -5.67 -10.67
CA ALA A 71 -2.15 -5.14 -12.03
C ALA A 71 -3.21 -4.04 -12.05
N VAL A 72 -2.83 -2.83 -12.42
CA VAL A 72 -3.75 -1.67 -12.43
C VAL A 72 -4.96 -1.95 -13.30
N ALA A 73 -4.76 -2.63 -14.44
CA ALA A 73 -5.84 -2.95 -15.37
C ALA A 73 -6.90 -3.90 -14.78
N GLU A 74 -6.54 -4.67 -13.75
CA GLU A 74 -7.44 -5.63 -13.10
C GLU A 74 -8.13 -5.06 -11.87
N HIS A 75 -7.76 -3.83 -11.47
CA HIS A 75 -8.29 -3.20 -10.26
C HIS A 75 -8.83 -1.80 -10.60
N PRO A 76 -10.11 -1.69 -10.94
CA PRO A 76 -10.69 -0.41 -11.36
C PRO A 76 -10.54 0.71 -10.35
N ARG A 77 -10.56 0.42 -9.03
CA ARG A 77 -10.31 1.44 -8.01
C ARG A 77 -8.92 2.03 -8.13
N PHE A 78 -7.91 1.18 -8.31
CA PHE A 78 -6.54 1.65 -8.45
C PHE A 78 -6.37 2.48 -9.73
N ALA A 79 -6.98 2.05 -10.83
CA ALA A 79 -6.96 2.81 -12.06
C ALA A 79 -7.60 4.19 -11.88
N ALA A 80 -8.72 4.26 -11.18
CA ALA A 80 -9.41 5.51 -10.89
C ALA A 80 -8.57 6.43 -10.01
N LEU A 81 -7.91 5.89 -8.99
CA LEU A 81 -7.06 6.65 -8.08
C LEU A 81 -5.86 7.26 -8.80
N LEU A 82 -5.25 6.51 -9.71
CA LEU A 82 -4.09 7.00 -10.47
C LEU A 82 -4.47 8.02 -11.55
N ALA A 83 -5.72 8.04 -11.98
CA ALA A 83 -6.20 8.98 -12.99
C ALA A 83 -6.43 10.39 -12.42
N GLU A 84 -6.65 10.50 -11.12
CA GLU A 84 -6.89 11.78 -10.45
C GLU A 84 -5.67 12.23 -9.67
N ARG A 85 -5.33 13.52 -9.73
CA ARG A 85 -4.17 14.06 -9.01
C ARG A 85 -4.44 14.43 -7.57
N ARG A 86 -5.60 14.10 -7.05
CA ARG A 86 -6.02 14.46 -5.69
C ARG A 86 -6.61 13.24 -5.00
N PRO A 87 -6.72 13.27 -3.66
CA PRO A 87 -7.35 12.19 -2.94
C PRO A 87 -8.76 11.92 -3.45
N THR A 88 -9.08 10.64 -3.62
CA THR A 88 -10.39 10.21 -4.10
C THR A 88 -10.96 9.21 -3.09
N ARG A 89 -12.23 9.42 -2.74
CA ARG A 89 -12.95 8.57 -1.81
C ARG A 89 -13.86 7.60 -2.55
N PHE A 90 -13.89 6.36 -2.08
CA PHE A 90 -14.89 5.36 -2.49
C PHE A 90 -15.74 5.02 -1.27
N ALA A 91 -17.00 5.43 -1.29
CA ALA A 91 -17.94 5.15 -0.22
C ALA A 91 -18.40 3.69 -0.24
N ALA A 92 -19.09 3.27 0.81
CA ALA A 92 -19.57 1.90 0.97
C ALA A 92 -20.48 1.43 -0.18
N ASP A 93 -21.16 2.35 -0.84
CA ASP A 93 -22.05 2.06 -1.97
C ASP A 93 -21.34 2.06 -3.33
N SER A 94 -20.02 2.18 -3.35
CA SER A 94 -19.25 2.12 -4.58
C SER A 94 -19.43 0.77 -5.27
N GLN A 95 -19.63 0.82 -6.59
CA GLN A 95 -19.77 -0.38 -7.41
C GLN A 95 -18.42 -1.01 -7.77
N LEU A 96 -17.32 -0.32 -7.51
CA LEU A 96 -15.99 -0.82 -7.82
C LEU A 96 -15.52 -1.78 -6.72
N PRO A 97 -14.99 -2.95 -7.08
CA PRO A 97 -14.54 -3.92 -6.08
C PRO A 97 -13.35 -3.41 -5.29
N ASP A 98 -13.29 -3.81 -4.02
CA ASP A 98 -12.19 -3.48 -3.13
C ASP A 98 -10.98 -4.37 -3.43
N PRO A 99 -9.81 -3.79 -3.76
CA PRO A 99 -8.60 -4.58 -4.03
C PRO A 99 -8.10 -5.36 -2.81
N TYR A 100 -8.45 -4.93 -1.61
CA TYR A 100 -7.98 -5.55 -0.36
C TYR A 100 -9.03 -6.44 0.29
N ASP A 101 -10.08 -6.81 -0.42
CA ASP A 101 -11.11 -7.67 0.14
C ASP A 101 -10.49 -8.97 0.67
N GLY A 102 -10.81 -9.30 1.92
CA GLY A 102 -10.25 -10.45 2.60
C GLY A 102 -8.85 -10.26 3.19
N LEU A 103 -8.23 -9.09 3.04
CA LEU A 103 -6.87 -8.83 3.51
C LEU A 103 -6.77 -8.02 4.81
N VAL A 104 -7.88 -7.47 5.31
CA VAL A 104 -7.86 -6.70 6.56
C VAL A 104 -7.61 -7.65 7.73
N GLU A 105 -6.62 -7.31 8.57
CA GLU A 105 -6.26 -8.14 9.73
C GLU A 105 -7.43 -8.28 10.72
N GLU A 106 -7.46 -9.43 11.38
CA GLU A 106 -8.47 -9.80 12.39
C GLU A 106 -9.87 -9.98 11.82
N HIS A 107 -10.01 -9.89 10.49
CA HIS A 107 -11.27 -10.12 9.81
C HIS A 107 -11.11 -11.24 8.79
N VAL A 108 -11.99 -12.22 8.85
CA VAL A 108 -11.96 -13.39 7.97
C VAL A 108 -13.12 -13.30 7.01
N GLY A 109 -12.85 -13.53 5.72
CA GLY A 109 -13.86 -13.59 4.69
C GLY A 109 -14.17 -12.24 4.07
N HIS A 110 -15.31 -12.18 3.39
CA HIS A 110 -15.75 -11.01 2.66
C HIS A 110 -16.29 -9.93 3.60
N LEU A 111 -15.79 -8.72 3.46
CA LEU A 111 -16.25 -7.56 4.23
C LEU A 111 -17.12 -6.68 3.34
N GLU A 112 -18.36 -6.50 3.74
CA GLU A 112 -19.35 -5.80 2.91
C GLU A 112 -19.24 -4.28 2.93
N VAL A 113 -18.62 -3.73 3.95
CA VAL A 113 -18.70 -2.29 4.16
C VAL A 113 -17.32 -1.68 4.28
N HIS A 114 -17.06 -0.73 3.42
CA HIS A 114 -15.82 0.02 3.44
C HIS A 114 -16.06 1.49 3.20
N ASP A 115 -15.19 2.29 3.78
CA ASP A 115 -14.92 3.63 3.27
C ASP A 115 -13.45 3.62 2.90
N CYS A 116 -13.14 3.99 1.69
CA CYS A 116 -11.78 3.96 1.16
C CYS A 116 -11.37 5.34 0.69
N LEU A 117 -10.17 5.75 1.08
CA LEU A 117 -9.57 6.99 0.62
C LEU A 117 -8.23 6.65 -0.02
N GLY A 118 -8.02 7.07 -1.26
CA GLY A 118 -6.77 6.86 -1.96
C GLY A 118 -6.14 8.19 -2.34
N CYS A 119 -4.83 8.28 -2.13
CA CYS A 119 -4.04 9.47 -2.45
C CYS A 119 -2.95 9.09 -3.43
N PRO A 120 -3.02 9.55 -4.68
CA PRO A 120 -1.92 9.32 -5.61
C PRO A 120 -0.72 10.15 -5.19
N LEU A 121 0.46 9.55 -5.31
CA LEU A 121 1.72 10.19 -4.96
C LEU A 121 2.51 10.46 -6.24
N TYR A 122 3.04 11.66 -6.35
CA TYR A 122 3.81 12.10 -7.51
C TYR A 122 5.20 12.55 -7.09
N ILE A 123 6.18 12.25 -7.92
CA ILE A 123 7.54 12.79 -7.79
C ILE A 123 7.89 13.42 -9.13
N ASP A 124 8.23 14.71 -9.12
CA ASP A 124 8.55 15.49 -10.33
C ASP A 124 7.45 15.35 -11.40
N GLU A 125 6.20 15.47 -10.96
CA GLU A 125 4.99 15.38 -11.81
C GLU A 125 4.74 14.00 -12.43
N ARG A 126 5.47 12.98 -12.01
CA ARG A 126 5.27 11.60 -12.45
C ARG A 126 4.59 10.79 -11.36
N PRO A 127 3.62 9.94 -11.71
CA PRO A 127 3.02 9.05 -10.72
C PRO A 127 4.09 8.14 -10.12
N TRP A 128 4.21 8.17 -8.80
CA TRP A 128 5.13 7.30 -8.09
C TRP A 128 4.42 6.12 -7.45
N GLY A 129 3.21 6.33 -6.95
CA GLY A 129 2.46 5.29 -6.29
C GLY A 129 1.18 5.80 -5.65
N LEU A 130 0.67 5.02 -4.71
CA LEU A 130 -0.57 5.29 -3.99
C LEU A 130 -0.38 5.14 -2.49
N LEU A 131 -1.04 6.00 -1.75
CA LEU A 131 -1.32 5.81 -0.33
C LEU A 131 -2.81 5.51 -0.19
N THR A 132 -3.17 4.40 0.45
CA THR A 132 -4.57 4.04 0.65
C THR A 132 -4.92 3.91 2.12
N LEU A 133 -6.12 4.37 2.47
CA LEU A 133 -6.69 4.25 3.80
C LEU A 133 -8.05 3.56 3.66
N ASP A 134 -8.28 2.53 4.46
CA ASP A 134 -9.52 1.75 4.43
C ASP A 134 -10.14 1.69 5.81
N SER A 135 -11.44 1.87 5.87
CA SER A 135 -12.21 1.75 7.09
C SER A 135 -13.36 0.77 6.89
N LEU A 136 -13.62 -0.04 7.90
CA LEU A 136 -14.76 -0.95 7.93
C LEU A 136 -16.06 -0.22 8.30
N ARG A 137 -15.95 1.04 8.73
CA ARG A 137 -17.10 1.86 9.08
C ARG A 137 -17.51 2.75 7.91
N PRO A 138 -18.78 2.73 7.49
CA PRO A 138 -19.26 3.64 6.46
C PRO A 138 -19.10 5.09 6.91
N GLY A 139 -18.77 5.96 5.99
CA GLY A 139 -18.69 7.40 6.26
C GLY A 139 -17.48 7.87 7.06
N SER A 140 -16.48 6.99 7.30
CA SER A 140 -15.30 7.36 8.09
C SER A 140 -14.52 8.54 7.49
N PHE A 141 -14.50 8.67 6.17
CA PHE A 141 -13.78 9.73 5.47
C PHE A 141 -14.71 10.79 4.88
N ALA A 142 -15.98 10.74 5.25
CA ALA A 142 -16.95 11.76 4.85
C ALA A 142 -16.67 13.07 5.57
N GLN A 143 -16.81 14.18 4.87
CA GLN A 143 -16.70 15.51 5.45
C GLN A 143 -18.05 16.06 5.85
#